data_ad2ed3f789cdd327a2f1ba638dbd9d47
#
_entry.id   ad2ed3f789cdd327a2f1ba638dbd9d47
#
_cell.length_a   1.000
_cell.length_b   1.000
_cell.length_c   1.000
_cell.angle_alpha   90.00
_cell.angle_beta   90.00
_cell.angle_gamma   90.00
#
_symmetry.space_group_name_H-M   'P 1'
#
loop_
_entity.id
_entity.type
_entity.pdbx_description
1 polymer ?
#
loop_
_entity_poly.entity_id
_entity_poly.type
_entity_poly.pdbx_seq_one_letter_code
_entity_poly.pdbx_strand_id
1 'polypeptide(L)'
;MLFANLGNVFLRHVPKWLRHNQGDVLRPLDLPAPMFQFLIGVSLVLYLGKRTSQGTARAARLQALRRFTLLLVLGVLLDSVGALRVTPRWGVLQTLAEGGLLATLLVSASDPVLASLSIGLLALFSGAWNGEVHRGPLAALAFVPLTLGGVIVGRGLETPAPRRACAARCAVLALASGALAAVFFRAGVPFNKLIGTSSFVALAVAVSATALGALAALEELGLVLPGWLVTVGQYALNAWVLQYVLVFYPAWLLFPGWRRLTLRVGLVVIVATTSAVAALAVVLGRRGFRVPI
;
A
#
# COMPACT_ATOMS: atom_id res chain seq x y z
N MET A 1 -5.26 6.94 4.06
CA MET A 1 -5.47 5.80 4.98
C MET A 1 -5.72 6.24 6.41
N LEU A 2 -4.84 7.03 7.04
CA LEU A 2 -4.97 7.48 8.42
C LEU A 2 -6.35 8.11 8.68
N PHE A 3 -6.72 9.08 7.87
CA PHE A 3 -8.00 9.78 7.93
C PHE A 3 -9.21 8.82 7.87
N ALA A 4 -9.19 7.85 6.97
CA ALA A 4 -10.27 6.88 6.83
C ALA A 4 -10.39 5.93 8.03
N ASN A 5 -9.24 5.48 8.54
CA ASN A 5 -9.20 4.61 9.71
C ASN A 5 -9.74 5.31 10.97
N LEU A 6 -9.39 6.59 11.15
CA LEU A 6 -9.88 7.41 12.26
C LEU A 6 -11.39 7.65 12.18
N GLY A 7 -11.99 7.66 10.99
CA GLY A 7 -13.44 7.72 10.82
C GLY A 7 -14.17 6.59 11.56
N ASN A 8 -13.62 5.37 11.52
CA ASN A 8 -14.19 4.22 12.22
C ASN A 8 -14.01 4.30 13.75
N VAL A 9 -13.05 5.08 14.25
CA VAL A 9 -12.81 5.26 15.68
C VAL A 9 -13.70 6.35 16.26
N PHE A 10 -13.76 7.52 15.60
CA PHE A 10 -14.38 8.72 16.19
C PHE A 10 -15.83 8.93 15.82
N LEU A 11 -16.33 8.41 14.70
CA LEU A 11 -17.69 8.71 14.24
C LEU A 11 -18.72 7.69 14.74
N ARG A 12 -19.85 8.20 15.23
CA ARG A 12 -21.03 7.38 15.57
C ARG A 12 -21.61 6.70 14.32
N HIS A 13 -21.73 7.46 13.23
CA HIS A 13 -22.17 7.01 11.93
C HIS A 13 -21.13 7.41 10.88
N VAL A 14 -20.39 6.43 10.36
CA VAL A 14 -19.39 6.66 9.31
C VAL A 14 -20.13 6.84 7.98
N PRO A 15 -19.99 7.99 7.29
CA PRO A 15 -20.64 8.21 5.99
C PRO A 15 -20.12 7.22 4.94
N LYS A 16 -20.95 6.93 3.93
CA LYS A 16 -20.61 5.93 2.88
C LYS A 16 -19.28 6.24 2.18
N TRP A 17 -18.94 7.50 1.95
CA TRP A 17 -17.71 7.93 1.29
C TRP A 17 -16.45 7.75 2.16
N LEU A 18 -16.61 7.65 3.49
CA LEU A 18 -15.53 7.44 4.45
C LEU A 18 -15.40 5.97 4.89
N ARG A 19 -16.29 5.10 4.45
CA ARG A 19 -16.21 3.66 4.77
C ARG A 19 -15.32 2.95 3.77
N HIS A 20 -14.56 1.97 4.25
CA HIS A 20 -14.00 0.95 3.38
C HIS A 20 -15.12 0.07 2.79
N ASN A 21 -14.81 -0.55 1.66
CA ASN A 21 -15.69 -1.52 1.03
C ASN A 21 -16.02 -2.67 2.01
N GLN A 22 -17.28 -3.05 2.04
CA GLN A 22 -17.78 -4.21 2.77
C GLN A 22 -18.41 -5.25 1.84
N GLY A 23 -18.13 -5.19 0.54
CA GLY A 23 -18.68 -6.07 -0.48
C GLY A 23 -18.22 -5.67 -1.88
N ASP A 24 -19.06 -5.86 -2.88
CA ASP A 24 -18.74 -5.69 -4.30
C ASP A 24 -18.87 -4.24 -4.79
N VAL A 25 -18.54 -3.27 -3.95
CA VAL A 25 -18.63 -1.83 -4.26
C VAL A 25 -17.27 -1.19 -4.13
N LEU A 26 -16.75 -0.65 -5.23
CA LEU A 26 -15.51 0.12 -5.25
C LEU A 26 -15.69 1.47 -4.54
N ARG A 27 -14.77 1.80 -3.63
CA ARG A 27 -14.71 3.11 -2.96
C ARG A 27 -13.33 3.73 -3.06
N PRO A 28 -13.21 5.06 -3.17
CA PRO A 28 -11.91 5.73 -3.28
C PRO A 28 -10.95 5.38 -2.14
N LEU A 29 -11.46 5.18 -0.92
CA LEU A 29 -10.66 4.84 0.25
C LEU A 29 -10.14 3.38 0.25
N ASP A 30 -10.54 2.57 -0.70
CA ASP A 30 -10.00 1.22 -0.85
C ASP A 30 -8.64 1.20 -1.58
N LEU A 31 -8.31 2.25 -2.32
CA LEU A 31 -7.12 2.35 -3.16
C LEU A 31 -5.80 2.68 -2.41
N PRO A 32 -5.77 3.48 -1.32
CA PRO A 32 -4.51 3.86 -0.70
C PRO A 32 -3.60 2.70 -0.25
N ALA A 33 -4.16 1.59 0.26
CA ALA A 33 -3.36 0.44 0.65
C ALA A 33 -2.73 -0.28 -0.56
N PRO A 34 -3.50 -0.61 -1.62
CA PRO A 34 -2.94 -1.09 -2.89
C PRO A 34 -1.88 -0.16 -3.49
N MET A 35 -2.08 1.16 -3.45
CA MET A 35 -1.08 2.12 -3.93
C MET A 35 0.23 2.02 -3.13
N PHE A 36 0.16 1.84 -1.81
CA PHE A 36 1.34 1.56 -1.00
C PHE A 36 2.05 0.28 -1.42
N GLN A 37 1.29 -0.78 -1.68
CA GLN A 37 1.83 -2.04 -2.17
C GLN A 37 2.59 -1.86 -3.49
N PHE A 38 2.01 -1.10 -4.43
CA PHE A 38 2.66 -0.75 -5.69
C PHE A 38 3.96 0.04 -5.47
N LEU A 39 3.93 1.06 -4.60
CA LEU A 39 5.10 1.88 -4.29
C LEU A 39 6.23 1.11 -3.60
N ILE A 40 5.93 0.01 -2.89
CA ILE A 40 6.96 -0.91 -2.37
C ILE A 40 7.78 -1.48 -3.53
N GLY A 41 7.13 -1.93 -4.60
CA GLY A 41 7.84 -2.43 -5.79
C GLY A 41 8.74 -1.37 -6.43
N VAL A 42 8.22 -0.16 -6.62
CA VAL A 42 8.99 0.98 -7.15
C VAL A 42 10.20 1.29 -6.28
N SER A 43 9.97 1.43 -4.97
CA SER A 43 11.02 1.80 -4.00
C SER A 43 12.09 0.71 -3.88
N LEU A 44 11.71 -0.56 -3.94
CA LEU A 44 12.62 -1.70 -3.89
C LEU A 44 13.62 -1.66 -5.04
N VAL A 45 13.13 -1.41 -6.27
CA VAL A 45 14.01 -1.31 -7.46
C VAL A 45 15.00 -0.16 -7.29
N LEU A 46 14.52 1.02 -6.95
CA LEU A 46 15.40 2.19 -6.75
C LEU A 46 16.44 1.96 -5.66
N TYR A 47 16.04 1.30 -4.56
CA TYR A 47 16.96 0.95 -3.47
C TYR A 47 18.04 -0.04 -3.93
N LEU A 48 17.64 -1.12 -4.60
CA LEU A 48 18.56 -2.16 -5.05
C LEU A 48 19.47 -1.67 -6.17
N GLY A 49 18.95 -0.90 -7.13
CA GLY A 49 19.73 -0.32 -8.23
C GLY A 49 20.86 0.58 -7.72
N LYS A 50 20.55 1.49 -6.78
CA LYS A 50 21.56 2.33 -6.13
C LYS A 50 22.64 1.51 -5.41
N ARG A 51 22.29 0.39 -4.77
CA ARG A 51 23.24 -0.47 -4.05
C ARG A 51 24.02 -1.37 -4.98
N THR A 52 23.43 -1.80 -6.09
CA THR A 52 24.11 -2.60 -7.12
C THR A 52 25.22 -1.78 -7.77
N SER A 53 24.97 -0.53 -8.09
CA SER A 53 26.01 0.38 -8.64
C SER A 53 27.16 0.63 -7.65
N GLN A 54 26.97 0.38 -6.36
CA GLN A 54 28.00 0.43 -5.30
C GLN A 54 28.68 -0.92 -5.01
N GLY A 55 28.40 -1.96 -5.81
CA GLY A 55 28.99 -3.30 -5.60
C GLY A 55 28.43 -4.09 -4.41
N THR A 56 27.33 -3.64 -3.78
CA THR A 56 26.77 -4.24 -2.55
C THR A 56 25.42 -4.96 -2.77
N ALA A 57 25.15 -5.46 -3.96
CA ALA A 57 23.87 -6.04 -4.37
C ALA A 57 23.37 -7.16 -3.43
N ARG A 58 24.24 -8.13 -3.05
CA ARG A 58 23.87 -9.24 -2.15
C ARG A 58 23.48 -8.75 -0.77
N ALA A 59 24.29 -7.86 -0.19
CA ALA A 59 24.00 -7.26 1.12
C ALA A 59 22.71 -6.46 1.10
N ALA A 60 22.46 -5.71 0.02
CA ALA A 60 21.23 -4.94 -0.17
C ALA A 60 19.98 -5.84 -0.25
N ARG A 61 20.05 -6.98 -0.96
CA ARG A 61 18.94 -7.95 -0.98
C ARG A 61 18.67 -8.57 0.38
N LEU A 62 19.69 -8.98 1.10
CA LEU A 62 19.53 -9.49 2.48
C LEU A 62 18.93 -8.43 3.39
N GLN A 63 19.36 -7.18 3.26
CA GLN A 63 18.78 -6.08 4.00
C GLN A 63 17.31 -5.83 3.64
N ALA A 64 16.92 -5.92 2.36
CA ALA A 64 15.54 -5.81 1.93
C ALA A 64 14.68 -6.96 2.51
N LEU A 65 15.15 -8.20 2.42
CA LEU A 65 14.46 -9.36 3.03
C LEU A 65 14.29 -9.17 4.53
N ARG A 66 15.36 -8.77 5.25
CA ARG A 66 15.28 -8.48 6.69
C ARG A 66 14.22 -7.39 7.00
N ARG A 67 14.20 -6.31 6.22
CA ARG A 67 13.22 -5.22 6.38
C ARG A 67 11.79 -5.72 6.24
N PHE A 68 11.49 -6.47 5.18
CA PHE A 68 10.13 -6.99 4.99
C PHE A 68 9.76 -8.04 6.03
N THR A 69 10.70 -8.87 6.49
CA THR A 69 10.48 -9.78 7.63
C THR A 69 10.15 -9.00 8.91
N LEU A 70 10.88 -7.92 9.19
CA LEU A 70 10.57 -7.05 10.34
C LEU A 70 9.21 -6.36 10.19
N LEU A 71 8.83 -5.96 8.97
CA LEU A 71 7.50 -5.42 8.70
C LEU A 71 6.39 -6.45 8.97
N LEU A 72 6.62 -7.71 8.56
CA LEU A 72 5.72 -8.82 8.87
C LEU A 72 5.54 -9.00 10.38
N VAL A 73 6.65 -9.09 11.11
CA VAL A 73 6.65 -9.22 12.57
C VAL A 73 5.94 -8.04 13.23
N LEU A 74 6.24 -6.82 12.79
CA LEU A 74 5.58 -5.62 13.30
C LEU A 74 4.05 -5.67 13.07
N GLY A 75 3.61 -6.12 11.89
CA GLY A 75 2.19 -6.28 11.59
C GLY A 75 1.51 -7.26 12.53
N VAL A 76 2.13 -8.43 12.75
CA VAL A 76 1.63 -9.44 13.69
C VAL A 76 1.58 -8.90 15.12
N LEU A 77 2.61 -8.17 15.55
CA LEU A 77 2.65 -7.56 16.88
C LEU A 77 1.52 -6.53 17.06
N LEU A 78 1.33 -5.62 16.12
CA LEU A 78 0.27 -4.62 16.20
C LEU A 78 -1.12 -5.25 16.24
N ASP A 79 -1.39 -6.23 15.39
CA ASP A 79 -2.68 -6.92 15.39
C ASP A 79 -2.90 -7.72 16.69
N SER A 80 -1.85 -8.35 17.23
CA SER A 80 -1.90 -9.14 18.47
C SER A 80 -2.12 -8.26 19.71
N VAL A 81 -1.47 -7.12 19.81
CA VAL A 81 -1.68 -6.16 20.91
C VAL A 81 -3.12 -5.64 20.88
N GLY A 82 -3.63 -5.26 19.71
CA GLY A 82 -5.01 -4.80 19.58
C GLY A 82 -6.05 -5.87 19.92
N ALA A 83 -5.74 -7.15 19.72
CA ALA A 83 -6.58 -8.29 20.05
C ALA A 83 -6.36 -8.83 21.48
N LEU A 84 -5.36 -8.35 22.22
CA LEU A 84 -4.88 -8.87 23.51
C LEU A 84 -4.58 -10.38 23.49
N ARG A 85 -4.23 -10.91 22.33
CA ARG A 85 -3.86 -12.32 22.10
C ARG A 85 -3.06 -12.43 20.81
N VAL A 86 -2.22 -13.45 20.69
CA VAL A 86 -1.58 -13.76 19.41
C VAL A 86 -2.67 -14.07 18.39
N THR A 87 -2.74 -13.29 17.33
CA THR A 87 -3.76 -13.44 16.29
C THR A 87 -3.13 -13.86 14.97
N PRO A 88 -3.66 -14.88 14.29
CA PRO A 88 -3.22 -15.29 12.97
C PRO A 88 -3.76 -14.38 11.84
N ARG A 89 -4.41 -13.27 12.18
CA ARG A 89 -4.96 -12.35 11.20
C ARG A 89 -3.86 -11.83 10.28
N TRP A 90 -4.12 -11.85 8.98
CA TRP A 90 -3.21 -11.30 7.97
C TRP A 90 -3.62 -9.88 7.63
N GLY A 91 -3.03 -8.90 8.31
CA GLY A 91 -3.36 -7.48 8.17
C GLY A 91 -2.67 -6.81 6.97
N VAL A 92 -2.82 -5.49 6.89
CA VAL A 92 -2.26 -4.69 5.79
C VAL A 92 -0.73 -4.75 5.79
N LEU A 93 -0.07 -4.64 6.95
CA LEU A 93 1.41 -4.67 7.01
C LEU A 93 1.96 -6.03 6.61
N GLN A 94 1.30 -7.12 6.98
CA GLN A 94 1.68 -8.48 6.58
C GLN A 94 1.56 -8.66 5.06
N THR A 95 0.47 -8.15 4.46
CA THR A 95 0.28 -8.18 2.99
C THR A 95 1.34 -7.34 2.27
N LEU A 96 1.69 -6.16 2.79
CA LEU A 96 2.76 -5.31 2.26
C LEU A 96 4.13 -6.02 2.37
N ALA A 97 4.40 -6.66 3.50
CA ALA A 97 5.62 -7.39 3.74
C ALA A 97 5.78 -8.58 2.81
N GLU A 98 4.72 -9.37 2.64
CA GLU A 98 4.70 -10.52 1.72
C GLU A 98 4.98 -10.11 0.28
N GLY A 99 4.28 -9.08 -0.22
CA GLY A 99 4.56 -8.54 -1.55
C GLY A 99 6.01 -8.06 -1.71
N GLY A 100 6.56 -7.41 -0.68
CA GLY A 100 7.95 -6.97 -0.66
C GLY A 100 8.97 -8.12 -0.63
N LEU A 101 8.70 -9.18 0.15
CA LEU A 101 9.53 -10.39 0.18
C LEU A 101 9.56 -11.07 -1.19
N LEU A 102 8.40 -11.32 -1.78
CA LEU A 102 8.29 -11.95 -3.09
C LEU A 102 8.91 -11.10 -4.19
N ALA A 103 8.66 -9.80 -4.19
CA ALA A 103 9.30 -8.88 -5.13
C ALA A 103 10.83 -8.87 -4.98
N THR A 104 11.37 -8.96 -3.76
CA THR A 104 12.83 -9.01 -3.53
C THR A 104 13.44 -10.28 -4.12
N LEU A 105 12.73 -11.40 -4.06
CA LEU A 105 13.17 -12.67 -4.68
C LEU A 105 13.09 -12.60 -6.21
N LEU A 106 12.07 -11.95 -6.74
CA LEU A 106 11.74 -11.89 -8.17
C LEU A 106 12.32 -10.67 -8.90
N VAL A 107 12.95 -9.73 -8.18
CA VAL A 107 13.42 -8.45 -8.76
C VAL A 107 14.44 -8.60 -9.90
N SER A 108 15.06 -9.75 -10.07
CA SER A 108 15.98 -10.04 -11.19
C SER A 108 15.28 -10.66 -12.40
N ALA A 109 14.02 -11.07 -12.28
CA ALA A 109 13.26 -11.63 -13.39
C ALA A 109 12.95 -10.53 -14.42
N SER A 110 12.85 -10.86 -15.69
CA SER A 110 12.52 -9.89 -16.76
C SER A 110 11.08 -9.35 -16.63
N ASP A 111 10.81 -8.19 -17.21
CA ASP A 111 9.46 -7.58 -17.20
C ASP A 111 8.37 -8.52 -17.76
N PRO A 112 8.60 -9.27 -18.88
CA PRO A 112 7.61 -10.24 -19.36
C PRO A 112 7.33 -11.36 -18.35
N VAL A 113 8.34 -11.85 -17.63
CA VAL A 113 8.16 -12.89 -16.60
C VAL A 113 7.32 -12.33 -15.43
N LEU A 114 7.62 -11.12 -14.96
CA LEU A 114 6.84 -10.48 -13.89
C LEU A 114 5.40 -10.22 -14.33
N ALA A 115 5.19 -9.77 -15.57
CA ALA A 115 3.86 -9.57 -16.14
C ALA A 115 3.09 -10.89 -16.26
N SER A 116 3.71 -11.95 -16.78
CA SER A 116 3.08 -13.28 -16.91
C SER A 116 2.71 -13.85 -15.54
N LEU A 117 3.58 -13.72 -14.55
CA LEU A 117 3.28 -14.15 -13.19
C LEU A 117 2.12 -13.35 -12.59
N SER A 118 2.08 -12.02 -12.82
CA SER A 118 0.98 -11.17 -12.37
C SER A 118 -0.34 -11.58 -13.01
N ILE A 119 -0.37 -11.84 -14.32
CA ILE A 119 -1.56 -12.31 -15.04
C ILE A 119 -1.99 -13.70 -14.52
N GLY A 120 -1.03 -14.61 -14.31
CA GLY A 120 -1.32 -15.93 -13.75
C GLY A 120 -1.95 -15.88 -12.36
N LEU A 121 -1.44 -15.02 -11.47
CA LEU A 121 -2.03 -14.78 -10.15
C LEU A 121 -3.43 -14.18 -10.28
N LEU A 122 -3.62 -13.17 -11.13
CA LEU A 122 -4.94 -12.60 -11.36
C LEU A 122 -5.94 -13.65 -11.89
N ALA A 123 -5.53 -14.50 -12.82
CA ALA A 123 -6.37 -15.58 -13.33
C ALA A 123 -6.72 -16.60 -12.24
N LEU A 124 -5.75 -17.02 -11.42
CA LEU A 124 -5.96 -17.94 -10.31
C LEU A 124 -6.97 -17.40 -9.30
N PHE A 125 -6.86 -16.13 -8.93
CA PHE A 125 -7.76 -15.50 -7.94
C PHE A 125 -9.08 -15.01 -8.53
N SER A 126 -9.30 -15.12 -9.84
CA SER A 126 -10.60 -14.78 -10.47
C SER A 126 -11.65 -15.88 -10.34
N GLY A 127 -11.24 -17.14 -10.30
CA GLY A 127 -12.17 -18.27 -10.36
C GLY A 127 -12.10 -19.25 -9.19
N ALA A 128 -10.91 -19.43 -8.59
CA ALA A 128 -10.67 -20.51 -7.64
C ALA A 128 -10.72 -20.09 -6.16
N TRP A 129 -10.69 -18.79 -5.87
CA TRP A 129 -10.52 -18.31 -4.51
C TRP A 129 -11.61 -17.32 -4.08
N ASN A 130 -12.45 -17.75 -3.12
CA ASN A 130 -13.50 -16.91 -2.51
C ASN A 130 -13.16 -16.51 -1.06
N GLY A 131 -11.91 -16.65 -0.62
CA GLY A 131 -11.48 -16.33 0.74
C GLY A 131 -11.08 -14.86 0.90
N GLU A 132 -11.38 -14.28 2.07
CA GLU A 132 -10.88 -12.95 2.42
C GLU A 132 -9.34 -12.91 2.44
N VAL A 133 -8.75 -11.85 1.92
CA VAL A 133 -7.29 -11.63 1.89
C VAL A 133 -6.66 -11.69 3.29
N HIS A 134 -7.42 -11.31 4.32
CA HIS A 134 -6.96 -11.33 5.70
C HIS A 134 -6.96 -12.72 6.37
N ARG A 135 -7.29 -13.78 5.63
CA ARG A 135 -7.27 -15.17 6.16
C ARG A 135 -5.88 -15.80 6.19
N GLY A 136 -4.89 -15.22 5.52
CA GLY A 136 -3.53 -15.74 5.56
C GLY A 136 -2.69 -15.42 4.34
N PRO A 137 -1.44 -15.91 4.29
CA PRO A 137 -0.49 -15.59 3.24
C PRO A 137 -0.97 -16.02 1.85
N LEU A 138 -1.57 -17.19 1.71
CA LEU A 138 -2.06 -17.66 0.40
C LEU A 138 -3.10 -16.72 -0.21
N ALA A 139 -4.01 -16.18 0.63
CA ALA A 139 -5.01 -15.24 0.17
C ALA A 139 -4.39 -13.87 -0.22
N ALA A 140 -3.36 -13.45 0.51
CA ALA A 140 -2.67 -12.18 0.28
C ALA A 140 -1.85 -12.17 -1.02
N LEU A 141 -1.52 -13.34 -1.60
CA LEU A 141 -0.90 -13.46 -2.93
C LEU A 141 -1.71 -12.75 -4.02
N ALA A 142 -3.02 -12.60 -3.85
CA ALA A 142 -3.86 -11.83 -4.76
C ALA A 142 -3.35 -10.39 -4.98
N PHE A 143 -2.66 -9.80 -4.00
CA PHE A 143 -2.13 -8.44 -4.08
C PHE A 143 -0.68 -8.35 -4.60
N VAL A 144 0.01 -9.47 -4.81
CA VAL A 144 1.39 -9.49 -5.34
C VAL A 144 1.53 -8.79 -6.69
N PRO A 145 0.56 -8.88 -7.64
CA PRO A 145 0.60 -8.14 -8.90
C PRO A 145 0.79 -6.63 -8.75
N LEU A 146 0.32 -6.03 -7.64
CA LEU A 146 0.58 -4.61 -7.35
C LEU A 146 2.08 -4.34 -7.16
N THR A 147 2.76 -5.14 -6.35
CA THR A 147 4.20 -4.97 -6.10
C THR A 147 5.01 -5.25 -7.36
N LEU A 148 4.66 -6.28 -8.12
CA LEU A 148 5.33 -6.62 -9.38
C LEU A 148 5.13 -5.52 -10.43
N GLY A 149 3.94 -4.95 -10.54
CA GLY A 149 3.67 -3.77 -11.38
C GLY A 149 4.55 -2.58 -10.98
N GLY A 150 4.71 -2.34 -9.68
CA GLY A 150 5.64 -1.36 -9.14
C GLY A 150 7.10 -1.63 -9.53
N VAL A 151 7.56 -2.88 -9.50
CA VAL A 151 8.91 -3.28 -9.96
C VAL A 151 9.10 -2.95 -11.44
N ILE A 152 8.14 -3.33 -12.28
CA ILE A 152 8.21 -3.08 -13.75
C ILE A 152 8.38 -1.59 -14.04
N VAL A 153 7.59 -0.73 -13.40
CA VAL A 153 7.66 0.72 -13.60
C VAL A 153 8.91 1.31 -12.94
N GLY A 154 9.27 0.84 -11.74
CA GLY A 154 10.43 1.32 -10.98
C GLY A 154 11.74 1.23 -11.77
N ARG A 155 11.90 0.22 -12.61
CA ARG A 155 13.07 0.07 -13.51
C ARG A 155 13.20 1.23 -14.52
N GLY A 156 12.09 1.83 -14.89
CA GLY A 156 12.12 3.04 -15.74
C GLY A 156 12.65 4.28 -15.02
N LEU A 157 12.71 4.26 -13.68
CA LEU A 157 13.25 5.33 -12.86
C LEU A 157 14.74 5.15 -12.52
N GLU A 158 15.30 3.94 -12.65
CA GLU A 158 16.73 3.68 -12.40
C GLU A 158 17.65 4.27 -13.46
N THR A 159 17.17 4.36 -14.69
CA THR A 159 17.94 4.91 -15.80
C THR A 159 17.91 6.45 -15.75
N PRO A 160 18.97 7.14 -16.24
CA PRO A 160 18.95 8.59 -16.41
C PRO A 160 18.00 9.04 -17.53
N ALA A 161 16.96 8.26 -17.79
CA ALA A 161 15.94 8.54 -18.78
C ALA A 161 15.09 9.74 -18.34
N PRO A 162 14.60 10.55 -19.28
CA PRO A 162 13.72 11.67 -18.96
C PRO A 162 12.43 11.18 -18.29
N ARG A 163 11.85 11.98 -17.40
CA ARG A 163 10.61 11.65 -16.67
C ARG A 163 9.46 11.24 -17.59
N ARG A 164 9.41 11.76 -18.80
CA ARG A 164 8.45 11.36 -19.84
C ARG A 164 8.51 9.86 -20.18
N ALA A 165 9.69 9.25 -20.12
CA ALA A 165 9.81 7.80 -20.37
C ALA A 165 9.20 6.98 -19.23
N CYS A 166 9.37 7.43 -17.99
CA CYS A 166 8.67 6.83 -16.85
C CYS A 166 7.15 7.02 -16.97
N ALA A 167 6.69 8.22 -17.32
CA ALA A 167 5.27 8.50 -17.53
C ALA A 167 4.67 7.61 -18.63
N ALA A 168 5.40 7.41 -19.74
CA ALA A 168 4.96 6.51 -20.83
C ALA A 168 4.86 5.04 -20.37
N ARG A 169 5.83 4.52 -19.60
CA ARG A 169 5.76 3.17 -19.02
C ARG A 169 4.56 3.03 -18.06
N CYS A 170 4.36 4.03 -17.23
CA CYS A 170 3.19 4.10 -16.36
C CYS A 170 1.89 4.07 -17.17
N ALA A 171 1.80 4.84 -18.27
CA ALA A 171 0.62 4.87 -19.12
C ALA A 171 0.35 3.50 -19.77
N VAL A 172 1.37 2.83 -20.28
CA VAL A 172 1.25 1.47 -20.87
C VAL A 172 0.74 0.50 -19.81
N LEU A 173 1.34 0.47 -18.63
CA LEU A 173 0.90 -0.40 -17.53
C LEU A 173 -0.53 -0.06 -17.09
N ALA A 174 -0.86 1.23 -16.97
CA ALA A 174 -2.19 1.68 -16.58
C ALA A 174 -3.27 1.24 -17.58
N LEU A 175 -3.01 1.42 -18.88
CA LEU A 175 -3.94 1.01 -19.95
C LEU A 175 -4.10 -0.52 -19.98
N ALA A 176 -3.02 -1.27 -19.95
CA ALA A 176 -3.05 -2.74 -19.95
C ALA A 176 -3.81 -3.29 -18.74
N SER A 177 -3.48 -2.79 -17.53
CA SER A 177 -4.13 -3.22 -16.30
C SER A 177 -5.59 -2.76 -16.22
N GLY A 178 -5.91 -1.57 -16.72
CA GLY A 178 -7.29 -1.07 -16.82
C GLY A 178 -8.15 -1.89 -17.77
N ALA A 179 -7.60 -2.26 -18.93
CA ALA A 179 -8.26 -3.17 -19.87
C ALA A 179 -8.50 -4.54 -19.24
N LEU A 180 -7.49 -5.08 -18.53
CA LEU A 180 -7.62 -6.36 -17.83
C LEU A 180 -8.67 -6.30 -16.72
N ALA A 181 -8.73 -5.21 -15.95
CA ALA A 181 -9.77 -4.99 -14.95
C ALA A 181 -11.18 -4.98 -15.58
N ALA A 182 -11.33 -4.32 -16.74
CA ALA A 182 -12.58 -4.30 -17.46
C ALA A 182 -12.98 -5.69 -18.01
N VAL A 183 -12.02 -6.49 -18.48
CA VAL A 183 -12.25 -7.87 -18.92
C VAL A 183 -12.75 -8.73 -17.75
N PHE A 184 -12.08 -8.72 -16.62
CA PHE A 184 -12.52 -9.46 -15.44
C PHE A 184 -13.89 -9.00 -14.94
N PHE A 185 -14.13 -7.69 -14.89
CA PHE A 185 -15.43 -7.16 -14.48
C PHE A 185 -16.57 -7.62 -15.42
N ARG A 186 -16.34 -7.56 -16.74
CA ARG A 186 -17.32 -8.07 -17.73
C ARG A 186 -17.52 -9.58 -17.66
N ALA A 187 -16.50 -10.32 -17.24
CA ALA A 187 -16.58 -11.75 -16.95
C ALA A 187 -17.29 -12.08 -15.62
N GLY A 188 -17.87 -11.09 -14.93
CA GLY A 188 -18.62 -11.29 -13.70
C GLY A 188 -17.80 -11.25 -12.42
N VAL A 189 -16.51 -10.86 -12.46
CA VAL A 189 -15.67 -10.70 -11.29
C VAL A 189 -15.85 -9.28 -10.73
N PRO A 190 -16.52 -9.09 -9.58
CA PRO A 190 -16.82 -7.76 -9.04
C PRO A 190 -15.57 -7.09 -8.47
N PHE A 191 -15.63 -5.75 -8.27
CA PHE A 191 -14.58 -5.02 -7.58
C PHE A 191 -14.70 -5.21 -6.07
N ASN A 192 -13.97 -6.17 -5.51
CA ASN A 192 -14.00 -6.45 -4.08
C ASN A 192 -12.59 -6.50 -3.48
N LYS A 193 -12.31 -5.51 -2.63
CA LYS A 193 -11.03 -5.41 -1.92
C LYS A 193 -10.85 -6.51 -0.87
N LEU A 194 -11.92 -6.91 -0.18
CA LEU A 194 -11.83 -7.84 0.98
C LEU A 194 -11.35 -9.22 0.54
N ILE A 195 -11.76 -9.65 -0.63
CA ILE A 195 -11.34 -10.93 -1.22
C ILE A 195 -10.23 -10.76 -2.27
N GLY A 196 -9.79 -9.53 -2.54
CA GLY A 196 -8.70 -9.26 -3.46
C GLY A 196 -9.02 -9.70 -4.90
N THR A 197 -10.23 -9.42 -5.39
CA THR A 197 -10.65 -9.85 -6.73
C THR A 197 -9.72 -9.33 -7.81
N SER A 198 -9.54 -10.11 -8.87
CA SER A 198 -8.64 -9.79 -9.98
C SER A 198 -9.01 -8.49 -10.68
N SER A 199 -10.31 -8.19 -10.82
CA SER A 199 -10.79 -6.90 -11.31
C SER A 199 -10.34 -5.74 -10.44
N PHE A 200 -10.47 -5.87 -9.09
CA PHE A 200 -10.05 -4.85 -8.14
C PHE A 200 -8.52 -4.66 -8.16
N VAL A 201 -7.76 -5.74 -8.14
CA VAL A 201 -6.29 -5.67 -8.11
C VAL A 201 -5.75 -5.07 -9.41
N ALA A 202 -6.26 -5.49 -10.57
CA ALA A 202 -5.89 -4.93 -11.86
C ALA A 202 -6.24 -3.43 -11.95
N LEU A 203 -7.42 -3.02 -11.48
CA LEU A 203 -7.79 -1.61 -11.40
C LEU A 203 -6.87 -0.83 -10.47
N ALA A 204 -6.52 -1.40 -9.33
CA ALA A 204 -5.62 -0.74 -8.37
C ALA A 204 -4.19 -0.56 -8.93
N VAL A 205 -3.68 -1.52 -9.75
CA VAL A 205 -2.44 -1.35 -10.52
C VAL A 205 -2.59 -0.19 -11.51
N ALA A 206 -3.69 -0.15 -12.26
CA ALA A 206 -3.95 0.91 -13.24
C ALA A 206 -3.98 2.30 -12.58
N VAL A 207 -4.71 2.46 -11.48
CA VAL A 207 -4.79 3.72 -10.74
C VAL A 207 -3.44 4.12 -10.15
N SER A 208 -2.69 3.17 -9.59
CA SER A 208 -1.36 3.43 -9.02
C SER A 208 -0.37 3.88 -10.08
N ALA A 209 -0.35 3.20 -11.23
CA ALA A 209 0.49 3.56 -12.36
C ALA A 209 0.09 4.92 -12.94
N THR A 210 -1.20 5.21 -13.09
CA THR A 210 -1.70 6.51 -13.53
C THR A 210 -1.25 7.63 -12.59
N ALA A 211 -1.38 7.44 -11.28
CA ALA A 211 -0.98 8.44 -10.29
C ALA A 211 0.53 8.70 -10.34
N LEU A 212 1.37 7.65 -10.41
CA LEU A 212 2.81 7.82 -10.52
C LEU A 212 3.21 8.45 -11.85
N GLY A 213 2.59 8.05 -12.96
CA GLY A 213 2.82 8.62 -14.28
C GLY A 213 2.45 10.10 -14.36
N ALA A 214 1.31 10.48 -13.73
CA ALA A 214 0.91 11.88 -13.63
C ALA A 214 1.93 12.70 -12.82
N LEU A 215 2.44 12.18 -11.70
CA LEU A 215 3.48 12.85 -10.92
C LEU A 215 4.77 13.00 -11.71
N ALA A 216 5.19 11.99 -12.47
CA ALA A 216 6.37 12.07 -13.33
C ALA A 216 6.19 13.10 -14.47
N ALA A 217 4.99 13.18 -15.04
CA ALA A 217 4.67 14.18 -16.06
C ALA A 217 4.64 15.60 -15.49
N LEU A 218 4.09 15.78 -14.28
CA LEU A 218 4.10 17.09 -13.59
C LEU A 218 5.53 17.54 -13.26
N GLU A 219 6.40 16.62 -12.83
CA GLU A 219 7.82 16.92 -12.58
C GLU A 219 8.54 17.33 -13.87
N GLU A 220 8.24 16.71 -15.02
CA GLU A 220 8.78 17.09 -16.33
C GLU A 220 8.35 18.51 -16.74
N LEU A 221 7.15 18.93 -16.32
CA LEU A 221 6.63 20.29 -16.51
C LEU A 221 7.17 21.30 -15.49
N GLY A 222 8.10 20.90 -14.61
CA GLY A 222 8.68 21.75 -13.57
C GLY A 222 7.79 21.95 -12.34
N LEU A 223 6.68 21.22 -12.25
CA LEU A 223 5.79 21.27 -11.09
C LEU A 223 6.29 20.32 -10.01
N VAL A 224 6.79 20.87 -8.92
CA VAL A 224 7.36 20.10 -7.80
C VAL A 224 6.35 20.02 -6.66
N LEU A 225 6.22 18.82 -6.07
CA LEU A 225 5.39 18.65 -4.87
C LEU A 225 5.91 19.50 -3.71
N PRO A 226 5.02 20.08 -2.89
CA PRO A 226 5.42 20.82 -1.69
C PRO A 226 6.29 19.95 -0.78
N GLY A 227 7.41 20.48 -0.29
CA GLY A 227 8.39 19.73 0.51
C GLY A 227 7.81 19.11 1.79
N TRP A 228 6.78 19.74 2.38
CA TRP A 228 6.10 19.18 3.54
C TRP A 228 5.37 17.87 3.22
N LEU A 229 4.77 17.75 2.02
CA LEU A 229 4.07 16.54 1.58
C LEU A 229 5.07 15.39 1.36
N VAL A 230 6.21 15.68 0.73
CA VAL A 230 7.30 14.72 0.56
C VAL A 230 7.81 14.25 1.92
N THR A 231 8.01 15.17 2.86
CA THR A 231 8.46 14.85 4.22
C THR A 231 7.47 13.94 4.96
N VAL A 232 6.17 14.24 4.91
CA VAL A 232 5.15 13.38 5.52
C VAL A 232 5.16 11.98 4.89
N GLY A 233 5.31 11.89 3.56
CA GLY A 233 5.41 10.62 2.84
C GLY A 233 6.60 9.76 3.29
N GLN A 234 7.76 10.38 3.55
CA GLN A 234 8.96 9.67 4.03
C GLN A 234 8.77 9.00 5.40
N TYR A 235 7.86 9.50 6.24
CA TYR A 235 7.57 8.98 7.56
C TYR A 235 6.19 8.32 7.66
N ALA A 236 5.61 7.91 6.54
CA ALA A 236 4.28 7.32 6.48
C ALA A 236 4.13 6.08 7.36
N LEU A 237 5.18 5.23 7.47
CA LEU A 237 5.16 4.05 8.33
C LEU A 237 5.21 4.43 9.82
N ASN A 238 6.00 5.44 10.19
CA ASN A 238 5.97 5.96 11.56
C ASN A 238 4.55 6.43 11.93
N ALA A 239 3.90 7.17 11.02
CA ALA A 239 2.51 7.60 11.22
C ALA A 239 1.54 6.42 11.34
N TRP A 240 1.76 5.34 10.56
CA TRP A 240 0.98 4.11 10.66
C TRP A 240 1.09 3.46 12.04
N VAL A 241 2.28 3.30 12.57
CA VAL A 241 2.50 2.73 13.91
C VAL A 241 1.93 3.62 15.00
N LEU A 242 2.20 4.93 14.91
CA LEU A 242 1.71 5.90 15.89
C LEU A 242 0.18 5.94 15.99
N GLN A 243 -0.55 5.78 14.88
CA GLN A 243 -2.02 5.72 14.94
C GLN A 243 -2.52 4.53 15.77
N TYR A 244 -1.84 3.37 15.70
CA TYR A 244 -2.20 2.23 16.53
C TYR A 244 -1.95 2.51 18.00
N VAL A 245 -0.74 2.96 18.33
CA VAL A 245 -0.31 3.16 19.72
C VAL A 245 -1.03 4.31 20.40
N LEU A 246 -1.20 5.44 19.70
CA LEU A 246 -1.74 6.67 20.30
C LEU A 246 -3.26 6.82 20.15
N VAL A 247 -3.87 6.13 19.19
CA VAL A 247 -5.29 6.32 18.91
C VAL A 247 -6.09 5.02 19.03
N PHE A 248 -5.70 3.99 18.29
CA PHE A 248 -6.52 2.78 18.22
C PHE A 248 -6.52 2.01 19.54
N TYR A 249 -5.34 1.74 20.10
CA TYR A 249 -5.27 1.01 21.37
C TYR A 249 -5.93 1.79 22.52
N PRO A 250 -5.67 3.08 22.74
CA PRO A 250 -6.42 3.83 23.74
C PRO A 250 -7.93 3.82 23.50
N ALA A 251 -8.38 4.03 22.25
CA ALA A 251 -9.79 4.04 21.93
C ALA A 251 -10.48 2.69 22.17
N TRP A 252 -9.80 1.59 21.83
CA TRP A 252 -10.38 0.25 21.94
C TRP A 252 -10.29 -0.34 23.34
N LEU A 253 -9.18 -0.08 24.06
CA LEU A 253 -8.89 -0.70 25.33
C LEU A 253 -9.29 0.17 26.51
N LEU A 254 -9.18 1.49 26.42
CA LEU A 254 -9.42 2.40 27.54
C LEU A 254 -10.74 3.15 27.42
N PHE A 255 -11.18 3.48 26.19
CA PHE A 255 -12.34 4.33 25.96
C PHE A 255 -13.31 3.76 24.90
N PRO A 256 -14.00 2.65 25.17
CA PRO A 256 -14.90 2.01 24.18
C PRO A 256 -16.09 2.91 23.75
N GLY A 257 -16.37 4.01 24.46
CA GLY A 257 -17.43 4.97 24.15
C GLY A 257 -17.06 6.05 23.11
N TRP A 258 -15.86 6.04 22.58
CA TRP A 258 -15.34 7.12 21.69
C TRP A 258 -16.05 7.25 20.34
N ARG A 259 -16.82 6.28 19.93
CA ARG A 259 -17.60 6.27 18.67
C ARG A 259 -18.85 7.16 18.68
N ARG A 260 -19.01 8.06 19.65
CA ARG A 260 -20.24 8.84 19.88
C ARG A 260 -20.23 10.25 19.30
N LEU A 261 -19.20 10.61 18.52
CA LEU A 261 -19.11 11.94 17.93
C LEU A 261 -20.06 12.11 16.74
N THR A 262 -20.70 13.28 16.65
CA THR A 262 -21.44 13.68 15.46
C THR A 262 -20.49 13.88 14.28
N LEU A 263 -21.00 13.86 13.05
CA LEU A 263 -20.17 14.00 11.85
C LEU A 263 -19.33 15.29 11.86
N ARG A 264 -19.91 16.43 12.22
CA ARG A 264 -19.20 17.72 12.20
C ARG A 264 -18.05 17.74 13.20
N VAL A 265 -18.33 17.41 14.46
CA VAL A 265 -17.30 17.36 15.52
C VAL A 265 -16.26 16.28 15.21
N GLY A 266 -16.71 15.11 14.78
CA GLY A 266 -15.83 14.00 14.43
C GLY A 266 -14.88 14.30 13.28
N LEU A 267 -15.32 15.01 12.24
CA LEU A 267 -14.43 15.43 11.15
C LEU A 267 -13.33 16.39 11.64
N VAL A 268 -13.67 17.35 12.51
CA VAL A 268 -12.67 18.24 13.11
C VAL A 268 -11.63 17.43 13.92
N VAL A 269 -12.09 16.50 14.76
CA VAL A 269 -11.22 15.63 15.55
C VAL A 269 -10.35 14.75 14.66
N ILE A 270 -10.91 14.17 13.59
CA ILE A 270 -10.15 13.32 12.63
C ILE A 270 -9.07 14.15 11.95
N VAL A 271 -9.37 15.36 11.46
CA VAL A 271 -8.38 16.24 10.82
C VAL A 271 -7.29 16.61 11.82
N ALA A 272 -7.65 17.07 13.01
CA ALA A 272 -6.70 17.45 14.05
C ALA A 272 -5.79 16.27 14.45
N THR A 273 -6.37 15.10 14.70
CA THR A 273 -5.62 13.89 15.07
C THR A 273 -4.72 13.41 13.93
N THR A 274 -5.21 13.42 12.68
CA THR A 274 -4.39 13.07 11.50
C THR A 274 -3.19 13.99 11.38
N SER A 275 -3.41 15.32 11.53
CA SER A 275 -2.33 16.31 11.45
C SER A 275 -1.32 16.15 12.59
N ALA A 276 -1.81 15.92 13.82
CA ALA A 276 -0.96 15.73 15.00
C ALA A 276 -0.10 14.45 14.86
N VAL A 277 -0.69 13.32 14.45
CA VAL A 277 0.04 12.06 14.23
C VAL A 277 1.06 12.21 13.10
N ALA A 278 0.71 12.86 12.00
CA ALA A 278 1.64 13.12 10.90
C ALA A 278 2.80 14.02 11.32
N ALA A 279 2.52 15.11 12.05
CA ALA A 279 3.55 16.01 12.58
C ALA A 279 4.49 15.28 13.56
N LEU A 280 3.93 14.50 14.49
CA LEU A 280 4.70 13.70 15.44
C LEU A 280 5.58 12.65 14.73
N ALA A 281 5.04 11.98 13.70
CA ALA A 281 5.80 11.04 12.89
C ALA A 281 7.03 11.68 12.24
N VAL A 282 6.86 12.90 11.70
CA VAL A 282 7.96 13.68 11.12
C VAL A 282 8.97 14.10 12.19
N VAL A 283 8.52 14.62 13.34
CA VAL A 283 9.40 15.05 14.44
C VAL A 283 10.24 13.88 14.96
N LEU A 284 9.60 12.77 15.27
CA LEU A 284 10.29 11.55 15.73
C LEU A 284 11.24 11.00 14.67
N GLY A 285 10.81 10.96 13.41
CA GLY A 285 11.63 10.49 12.32
C GLY A 285 12.89 11.35 12.08
N ARG A 286 12.77 12.68 12.23
CA ARG A 286 13.91 13.60 12.16
C ARG A 286 14.88 13.46 13.35
N ARG A 287 14.38 13.03 14.51
CA ARG A 287 15.18 12.72 15.70
C ARG A 287 15.82 11.32 15.67
N GLY A 288 15.70 10.59 14.56
CA GLY A 288 16.27 9.26 14.39
C GLY A 288 15.38 8.10 14.84
N PHE A 289 14.20 8.37 15.41
CA PHE A 289 13.20 7.35 15.71
C PHE A 289 12.47 6.93 14.43
N ARG A 290 13.12 6.10 13.65
CA ARG A 290 12.50 5.49 12.45
C ARG A 290 12.11 4.07 12.82
N VAL A 291 10.88 3.69 12.45
CA VAL A 291 10.50 2.28 12.50
C VAL A 291 11.56 1.53 11.67
N PRO A 292 12.30 0.58 12.28
CA PRO A 292 13.46 -0.05 11.64
C PRO A 292 13.00 -1.04 10.56
N ILE A 293 12.71 -0.49 9.39
CA ILE A 293 12.33 -1.29 8.22
C ILE A 293 13.20 -0.89 7.04
#